data_315ff08d5db5445051031e9477a134b3
#
_entry.id   315ff08d5db5445051031e9477a134b3
#
_cell.length_a   1.000
_cell.length_b   1.000
_cell.length_c   1.000
_cell.angle_alpha   90.00
_cell.angle_beta   90.00
_cell.angle_gamma   90.00
#
_symmetry.space_group_name_H-M   'P 1'
#
loop_
_entity.id
_entity.type
_entity.pdbx_description
1 polymer ?
#
loop_
_entity_poly.entity_id
_entity_poly.type
_entity_poly.pdbx_seq_one_letter_code
_entity_poly.pdbx_strand_id
1 'polypeptide(L)'
;MKDNARTIKYDSITSYAKEYGVEYLSNENLIASIIGIDPMLQGNEPIRKIFDGSHSLRKASKRTLQELTSIKGIGEKKATAILAAFELGRRFMKEKSQELTDLNSSLDIYNYILPYVKDLEIEESYLFCMDSNFKLI
;
A
#
# COMPACT_ATOMS: atom_id res chain seq x y z
N MET A 1 -10.49 -39.70 15.51
CA MET A 1 -10.95 -38.36 15.93
C MET A 1 -10.87 -37.43 14.74
N LYS A 2 -12.00 -37.08 14.20
CA LYS A 2 -12.01 -36.10 13.10
C LYS A 2 -11.87 -34.74 13.72
N ASP A 3 -10.73 -34.09 13.52
CA ASP A 3 -10.60 -32.68 13.77
C ASP A 3 -11.61 -31.95 12.89
N ASN A 4 -12.71 -31.60 13.50
CA ASN A 4 -13.59 -30.57 12.96
C ASN A 4 -12.86 -29.22 13.11
N ALA A 5 -11.79 -29.04 12.38
CA ALA A 5 -11.39 -27.72 12.01
C ALA A 5 -12.57 -27.15 11.21
N ARG A 6 -13.47 -26.49 11.91
CA ARG A 6 -14.46 -25.64 11.27
C ARG A 6 -13.67 -24.65 10.44
N THR A 7 -13.51 -24.96 9.18
CA THR A 7 -13.06 -23.96 8.21
C THR A 7 -14.16 -22.91 8.23
N ILE A 8 -13.93 -21.87 9.01
CA ILE A 8 -14.84 -20.72 9.04
C ILE A 8 -14.71 -20.13 7.66
N LYS A 9 -15.70 -20.42 6.82
CA LYS A 9 -15.77 -19.90 5.48
C LYS A 9 -16.31 -18.49 5.57
N TYR A 10 -15.43 -17.51 5.47
CA TYR A 10 -15.88 -16.13 5.42
C TYR A 10 -16.58 -15.87 4.09
N ASP A 11 -17.75 -15.30 4.16
CA ASP A 11 -18.55 -15.01 2.98
C ASP A 11 -18.04 -13.78 2.21
N SER A 12 -17.15 -12.98 2.82
CA SER A 12 -16.61 -11.78 2.20
C SER A 12 -15.34 -11.29 2.89
N ILE A 13 -14.58 -10.45 2.19
CA ILE A 13 -13.43 -9.72 2.77
C ILE A 13 -13.87 -8.89 3.97
N THR A 14 -15.04 -8.25 3.88
CA THR A 14 -15.60 -7.42 4.96
C THR A 14 -15.83 -8.24 6.22
N SER A 15 -16.41 -9.42 6.11
CA SER A 15 -16.64 -10.31 7.26
C SER A 15 -15.34 -10.72 7.93
N TYR A 16 -14.32 -11.05 7.14
CA TYR A 16 -13.00 -11.37 7.65
C TYR A 16 -12.34 -10.18 8.37
N ALA A 17 -12.40 -9.01 7.77
CA ALA A 17 -11.82 -7.79 8.34
C ALA A 17 -12.53 -7.36 9.63
N LYS A 18 -13.84 -7.58 9.74
CA LYS A 18 -14.59 -7.31 10.97
C LYS A 18 -14.16 -8.19 12.13
N GLU A 19 -13.81 -9.43 11.87
CA GLU A 19 -13.44 -10.38 12.91
C GLU A 19 -11.95 -10.25 13.31
N TYR A 20 -11.05 -10.11 12.32
CA TYR A 20 -9.61 -10.14 12.58
C TYR A 20 -8.91 -8.78 12.45
N GLY A 21 -9.51 -7.84 11.74
CA GLY A 21 -8.91 -6.55 11.44
C GLY A 21 -8.37 -6.47 10.01
N VAL A 22 -8.28 -5.26 9.48
CA VAL A 22 -7.78 -5.00 8.12
C VAL A 22 -6.29 -5.32 7.96
N GLU A 23 -5.54 -5.27 9.06
CA GLU A 23 -4.09 -5.56 9.10
C GLU A 23 -3.77 -7.02 8.72
N TYR A 24 -4.73 -7.92 8.80
CA TYR A 24 -4.57 -9.32 8.40
C TYR A 24 -5.00 -9.61 6.97
N LEU A 25 -5.46 -8.62 6.22
CA LEU A 25 -5.76 -8.77 4.82
C LEU A 25 -4.49 -8.79 3.98
N SER A 26 -4.49 -9.61 2.92
CA SER A 26 -3.42 -9.56 1.92
C SER A 26 -3.42 -8.23 1.16
N ASN A 27 -2.32 -7.90 0.50
CA ASN A 27 -2.24 -6.71 -0.34
C ASN A 27 -3.35 -6.69 -1.40
N GLU A 28 -3.61 -7.83 -2.02
CA GLU A 28 -4.67 -8.01 -3.00
C GLU A 28 -6.05 -7.73 -2.41
N ASN A 29 -6.31 -8.27 -1.23
CA ASN A 29 -7.59 -8.08 -0.56
C ASN A 29 -7.79 -6.65 -0.07
N LEU A 30 -6.73 -5.96 0.34
CA LEU A 30 -6.80 -4.54 0.68
C LEU A 30 -7.21 -3.70 -0.53
N ILE A 31 -6.59 -3.91 -1.67
CA ILE A 31 -6.97 -3.20 -2.91
C ILE A 31 -8.38 -3.60 -3.34
N ALA A 32 -8.72 -4.86 -3.30
CA ALA A 32 -10.06 -5.33 -3.63
C ALA A 32 -11.13 -4.67 -2.77
N SER A 33 -10.88 -4.53 -1.48
CA SER A 33 -11.77 -3.82 -0.55
C SER A 33 -11.98 -2.35 -0.93
N ILE A 34 -10.90 -1.67 -1.33
CA ILE A 34 -10.95 -0.25 -1.73
C ILE A 34 -11.80 -0.05 -2.98
N ILE A 35 -11.67 -0.93 -3.97
CA ILE A 35 -12.38 -0.78 -5.24
C ILE A 35 -13.73 -1.49 -5.28
N GLY A 36 -14.13 -2.15 -4.21
CA GLY A 36 -15.43 -2.81 -4.11
C GLY A 36 -15.56 -4.10 -4.91
N ILE A 37 -14.45 -4.76 -5.21
CA ILE A 37 -14.44 -6.12 -5.79
C ILE A 37 -14.14 -7.11 -4.68
N ASP A 38 -15.03 -8.06 -4.47
CA ASP A 38 -14.78 -9.13 -3.50
C ASP A 38 -14.33 -10.41 -4.24
N PRO A 39 -13.05 -10.80 -4.11
CA PRO A 39 -12.53 -11.99 -4.77
C PRO A 39 -13.24 -13.29 -4.34
N MET A 40 -13.84 -13.30 -3.17
CA MET A 40 -14.59 -14.46 -2.68
C MET A 40 -15.92 -14.65 -3.42
N LEU A 41 -16.49 -13.55 -3.90
CA LEU A 41 -17.79 -13.53 -4.58
C LEU A 41 -17.68 -13.44 -6.10
N GLN A 42 -16.73 -12.64 -6.60
CA GLN A 42 -16.63 -12.24 -8.01
C GLN A 42 -15.40 -12.79 -8.73
N GLY A 43 -14.52 -13.47 -7.98
CA GLY A 43 -13.23 -13.91 -8.50
C GLY A 43 -12.16 -12.82 -8.40
N ASN A 44 -10.91 -13.23 -8.55
CA ASN A 44 -9.75 -12.39 -8.29
C ASN A 44 -8.99 -11.95 -9.55
N GLU A 45 -9.52 -12.22 -10.73
CA GLU A 45 -8.81 -11.98 -11.99
C GLU A 45 -8.39 -10.52 -12.19
N PRO A 46 -9.26 -9.51 -11.99
CA PRO A 46 -8.85 -8.13 -12.12
C PRO A 46 -7.75 -7.75 -11.13
N ILE A 47 -7.84 -8.23 -9.90
CA ILE A 47 -6.86 -7.94 -8.84
C ILE A 47 -5.51 -8.55 -9.18
N ARG A 48 -5.47 -9.78 -9.65
CA ARG A 48 -4.22 -10.43 -10.09
C ARG A 48 -3.52 -9.66 -11.19
N LYS A 49 -4.26 -9.11 -12.13
CA LYS A 49 -3.71 -8.30 -13.22
C LYS A 49 -3.13 -6.98 -12.76
N ILE A 50 -3.68 -6.37 -11.71
CA ILE A 50 -3.11 -5.15 -11.11
C ILE A 50 -1.70 -5.44 -10.61
N PHE A 51 -1.48 -6.59 -9.97
CA PHE A 51 -0.19 -6.99 -9.40
C PHE A 51 0.73 -7.71 -10.40
N ASP A 52 0.25 -8.05 -11.59
CA ASP A 52 0.99 -8.75 -12.64
C ASP A 52 1.68 -10.02 -12.14
N GLY A 53 0.94 -10.83 -11.38
CA GLY A 53 1.43 -12.08 -10.81
C GLY A 53 2.42 -11.94 -9.67
N SER A 54 2.76 -10.71 -9.28
CA SER A 54 3.52 -10.42 -8.06
C SER A 54 2.57 -10.11 -6.90
N HIS A 55 3.10 -10.03 -5.69
CA HIS A 55 2.35 -9.53 -4.53
C HIS A 55 2.84 -8.14 -4.12
N SER A 56 3.56 -7.46 -5.02
CA SER A 56 4.26 -6.22 -4.73
C SER A 56 3.36 -5.00 -4.85
N LEU A 57 3.15 -4.31 -3.73
CA LEU A 57 2.49 -3.01 -3.71
C LEU A 57 3.27 -1.96 -4.52
N ARG A 58 4.59 -2.04 -4.52
CA ARG A 58 5.43 -1.14 -5.32
C ARG A 58 5.12 -1.26 -6.80
N LYS A 59 5.04 -2.48 -7.33
CA LYS A 59 4.69 -2.70 -8.73
C LYS A 59 3.28 -2.20 -9.04
N ALA A 60 2.33 -2.49 -8.17
CA ALA A 60 0.96 -1.99 -8.32
C ALA A 60 0.91 -0.44 -8.29
N SER A 61 1.69 0.20 -7.42
CA SER A 61 1.73 1.66 -7.30
C SER A 61 2.28 2.38 -8.53
N LYS A 62 3.07 1.70 -9.34
CA LYS A 62 3.67 2.26 -10.57
C LYS A 62 2.74 2.18 -11.79
N ARG A 63 1.59 1.54 -11.66
CA ARG A 63 0.61 1.47 -12.75
C ARG A 63 0.07 2.87 -13.05
N THR A 64 -0.04 3.16 -14.34
CA THR A 64 -0.72 4.38 -14.79
C THR A 64 -2.23 4.19 -14.82
N LEU A 65 -2.97 5.29 -14.84
CA LEU A 65 -4.42 5.26 -15.00
C LEU A 65 -4.83 4.46 -16.25
N GLN A 66 -4.11 4.68 -17.36
CA GLN A 66 -4.37 3.99 -18.61
C GLN A 66 -4.13 2.48 -18.52
N GLU A 67 -3.03 2.08 -17.88
CA GLU A 67 -2.75 0.65 -17.66
C GLU A 67 -3.83 -0.01 -16.80
N LEU A 68 -4.25 0.62 -15.73
CA LEU A 68 -5.29 0.11 -14.85
C LEU A 68 -6.64 0.00 -15.57
N THR A 69 -7.03 1.00 -16.33
CA THR A 69 -8.30 0.99 -17.08
C THR A 69 -8.32 -0.02 -18.23
N SER A 70 -7.17 -0.45 -18.70
CA SER A 70 -7.06 -1.52 -19.69
C SER A 70 -7.42 -2.92 -19.14
N ILE A 71 -7.43 -3.07 -17.83
CA ILE A 71 -7.82 -4.31 -17.17
C ILE A 71 -9.34 -4.45 -17.18
N LYS A 72 -9.83 -5.58 -17.69
CA LYS A 72 -11.28 -5.86 -17.69
C LYS A 72 -11.80 -5.89 -16.26
N GLY A 73 -12.84 -5.11 -15.98
CA GLY A 73 -13.42 -4.98 -14.65
C GLY A 73 -12.90 -3.78 -13.85
N ILE A 74 -11.88 -3.09 -14.35
CA ILE A 74 -11.33 -1.87 -13.75
C ILE A 74 -11.66 -0.69 -14.65
N GLY A 75 -12.68 0.08 -14.26
CA GLY A 75 -13.01 1.34 -14.93
C GLY A 75 -12.23 2.52 -14.35
N GLU A 76 -12.46 3.71 -14.87
CA GLU A 76 -11.77 4.93 -14.43
C GLU A 76 -11.96 5.20 -12.94
N LYS A 77 -13.16 4.98 -12.41
CA LYS A 77 -13.44 5.19 -10.97
C LYS A 77 -12.62 4.27 -10.08
N LYS A 78 -12.55 2.99 -10.41
CA LYS A 78 -11.76 2.01 -9.65
C LYS A 78 -10.27 2.30 -9.80
N ALA A 79 -9.80 2.59 -11.01
CA ALA A 79 -8.41 2.94 -11.25
C ALA A 79 -7.98 4.20 -10.46
N THR A 80 -8.82 5.23 -10.45
CA THR A 80 -8.59 6.44 -9.65
C THR A 80 -8.54 6.12 -8.17
N ALA A 81 -9.42 5.26 -7.67
CA ALA A 81 -9.43 4.85 -6.26
C ALA A 81 -8.12 4.14 -5.86
N ILE A 82 -7.60 3.28 -6.71
CA ILE A 82 -6.31 2.60 -6.47
C ILE A 82 -5.16 3.61 -6.38
N LEU A 83 -5.07 4.51 -7.36
CA LEU A 83 -4.03 5.54 -7.37
C LEU A 83 -4.16 6.51 -6.21
N ALA A 84 -5.38 6.88 -5.84
CA ALA A 84 -5.65 7.74 -4.69
C ALA A 84 -5.21 7.06 -3.37
N ALA A 85 -5.42 5.76 -3.23
CA ALA A 85 -5.00 5.01 -2.06
C ALA A 85 -3.47 5.04 -1.91
N PHE A 86 -2.71 4.84 -2.98
CA PHE A 86 -1.26 4.93 -2.96
C PHE A 86 -0.78 6.34 -2.66
N GLU A 87 -1.43 7.35 -3.20
CA GLU A 87 -1.09 8.75 -2.90
C GLU A 87 -1.35 9.11 -1.44
N LEU A 88 -2.45 8.64 -0.85
CA LEU A 88 -2.70 8.80 0.58
C LEU A 88 -1.61 8.14 1.43
N GLY A 89 -1.19 6.95 1.06
CA GLY A 89 -0.09 6.26 1.72
C GLY A 89 1.23 7.05 1.65
N ARG A 90 1.53 7.63 0.49
CA ARG A 90 2.71 8.47 0.30
C ARG A 90 2.66 9.72 1.17
N ARG A 91 1.53 10.40 1.21
CA ARG A 91 1.33 11.59 2.07
C ARG A 91 1.40 11.25 3.56
N PHE A 92 0.80 10.13 3.95
CA PHE A 92 0.89 9.62 5.31
C PHE A 92 2.34 9.41 5.76
N MET A 93 3.16 8.79 4.91
CA MET A 93 4.58 8.58 5.22
C MET A 93 5.37 9.87 5.32
N LYS A 94 5.05 10.87 4.49
CA LYS A 94 5.66 12.21 4.56
C LYS A 94 5.32 12.93 5.87
N GLU A 95 4.06 12.93 6.28
CA GLU A 95 3.64 13.53 7.55
C GLU A 95 4.37 12.90 8.73
N LYS A 96 4.42 11.57 8.77
CA LYS A 96 5.12 10.83 9.81
C LYS A 96 6.62 11.17 9.86
N SER A 97 7.24 11.35 8.71
CA SER A 97 8.65 11.72 8.62
C SER A 97 8.91 13.17 9.05
N GLN A 98 7.96 14.07 8.82
CA GLN A 98 8.05 15.50 9.20
C GLN A 98 7.96 15.72 10.70
N GLU A 99 7.44 14.79 11.47
CA GLU A 99 7.49 14.86 12.94
C GLU A 99 8.92 14.81 13.49
N LEU A 100 9.86 14.27 12.70
CA LEU A 100 11.29 14.22 13.02
C LEU A 100 12.01 15.44 12.43
N THR A 101 11.75 16.62 12.97
CA THR A 101 12.35 17.87 12.45
C THR A 101 13.78 18.12 12.92
N ASP A 102 14.18 17.53 14.04
CA ASP A 102 15.51 17.67 14.62
C ASP A 102 16.38 16.46 14.27
N LEU A 103 17.35 16.67 13.38
CA LEU A 103 18.25 15.62 12.90
C LEU A 103 19.61 15.75 13.60
N ASN A 104 19.68 15.34 14.87
CA ASN A 104 20.87 15.54 15.72
C ASN A 104 21.84 14.34 15.69
N SER A 105 21.47 13.24 15.07
CA SER A 105 22.30 12.03 15.00
C SER A 105 22.16 11.32 13.66
N SER A 106 23.09 10.44 13.37
CA SER A 106 23.00 9.56 12.18
C SER A 106 21.73 8.70 12.20
N LEU A 107 21.29 8.31 13.40
CA LEU A 107 20.06 7.54 13.54
C LEU A 107 18.82 8.36 13.19
N ASP A 108 18.78 9.63 13.59
CA ASP A 108 17.67 10.52 13.24
C ASP A 108 17.59 10.72 11.72
N ILE A 109 18.72 10.94 11.07
CA ILE A 109 18.81 11.05 9.62
C ILE A 109 18.34 9.76 8.95
N TYR A 110 18.81 8.62 9.43
CA TYR A 110 18.41 7.31 8.91
C TYR A 110 16.88 7.11 9.02
N ASN A 111 16.31 7.38 10.18
CA ASN A 111 14.87 7.23 10.40
C ASN A 111 14.05 8.21 9.55
N TYR A 112 14.57 9.40 9.31
CA TYR A 112 13.91 10.39 8.47
C TYR A 112 13.84 9.94 7.00
N ILE A 113 14.94 9.44 6.44
CA ILE A 113 14.99 9.06 5.01
C ILE A 113 14.43 7.69 4.72
N LEU A 114 14.35 6.79 5.71
CA LEU A 114 13.94 5.40 5.52
C LEU A 114 12.61 5.25 4.76
N PRO A 115 11.54 6.03 5.06
CA PRO A 115 10.28 5.93 4.31
C PRO A 115 10.40 6.29 2.83
N TYR A 116 11.40 7.10 2.45
CA TYR A 116 11.62 7.53 1.07
C TYR A 116 12.48 6.57 0.26
N VAL A 117 13.39 5.85 0.91
CA VAL A 117 14.39 5.00 0.23
C VAL A 117 14.13 3.52 0.36
N LYS A 118 13.34 3.10 1.34
CA LYS A 118 13.09 1.69 1.67
C LYS A 118 12.66 0.85 0.46
N ASP A 119 11.89 1.44 -0.44
CA ASP A 119 11.29 0.76 -1.58
C ASP A 119 11.90 1.20 -2.93
N LEU A 120 13.03 1.90 -2.93
CA LEU A 120 13.71 2.28 -4.17
C LEU A 120 14.43 1.08 -4.77
N GLU A 121 14.29 0.93 -6.08
CA GLU A 121 15.01 -0.11 -6.85
C GLU A 121 16.41 0.32 -7.27
N ILE A 122 16.65 1.63 -7.31
CA ILE A 122 17.93 2.24 -7.66
C ILE A 122 18.37 3.17 -6.53
N GLU A 123 19.67 3.30 -6.37
CA GLU A 123 20.23 4.23 -5.39
C GLU A 123 19.95 5.67 -5.81
N GLU A 124 19.42 6.43 -4.85
CA GLU A 124 19.22 7.87 -4.99
C GLU A 124 19.95 8.58 -3.86
N SER A 125 20.47 9.76 -4.17
CA SER A 125 21.09 10.61 -3.17
C SER A 125 20.14 11.69 -2.71
N TYR A 126 20.01 11.86 -1.40
CA TYR A 126 19.20 12.90 -0.78
C TYR A 126 20.09 13.97 -0.15
N LEU A 127 19.80 15.21 -0.48
CA LEU A 127 20.44 16.37 0.15
C LEU A 127 19.49 16.95 1.18
N PHE A 128 19.95 17.03 2.43
CA PHE A 128 19.22 17.67 3.52
C PHE A 128 19.73 19.09 3.74
N CYS A 129 18.82 20.06 3.63
CA CYS A 129 19.10 21.42 4.02
C CYS A 129 18.61 21.63 5.47
N MET A 130 19.51 22.02 6.35
CA MET A 130 19.22 22.23 7.76
C MET A 130 19.65 23.64 8.16
N ASP A 131 18.94 24.22 9.12
CA ASP A 131 19.35 25.47 9.73
C ASP A 131 20.48 25.26 10.77
N SER A 132 20.94 26.34 11.39
CA SER A 132 22.01 26.28 12.41
C SER A 132 21.62 25.48 13.66
N ASN A 133 20.35 25.18 13.85
CA ASN A 133 19.82 24.37 14.96
C ASN A 133 19.54 22.91 14.55
N PHE A 134 20.03 22.50 13.38
CA PHE A 134 19.82 21.16 12.81
C PHE A 134 18.35 20.81 12.52
N LYS A 135 17.54 21.82 12.24
CA LYS A 135 16.16 21.64 11.79
C LYS A 135 16.08 21.69 10.27
N LEU A 136 15.25 20.83 9.69
CA LEU A 136 14.99 20.86 8.25
C LEU A 136 14.34 22.20 7.84
N ILE A 137 14.86 22.74 6.81
CA ILE A 137 14.35 23.95 6.17
C ILE A 137 13.27 23.57 5.15
#